data_24f07381f894f01bf973bda15d046449
#
_entry.id   24f07381f894f01bf973bda15d046449
#
_cell.length_a   1.000
_cell.length_b   1.000
_cell.length_c   1.000
_cell.angle_alpha   90.00
_cell.angle_beta   90.00
_cell.angle_gamma   90.00
#
_symmetry.space_group_name_H-M   'P 1'
#
loop_
_entity.id
_entity.type
_entity.pdbx_description
1 polymer ?
#
loop_
_entity_poly.entity_id
_entity_poly.type
_entity_poly.pdbx_seq_one_letter_code
_entity_poly.pdbx_strand_id
1 'polypeptide(L)'
;PRQRYEADRVIPATRDKNPRTGKPAVSQQKTMRRRVHVVASLLLVVMLAWMGRLAWVQIVWGPDLAAKAAAQRTRVYIDTAGRGEILDRDGQRLAYTMRARSLTVSPTRLRDELRQQEKLEAVNTAEYAGLAPDAQESFLDNKLNDRLTEMADGIPKMLKDAGIDAGDVDSDQIMDKLRADTQYEVLVRNVDPDVAVEISEQFHGLAADEQQIRQYPNGSIAENVMGKVSMDGQGQFGFEASGDTTLTGIDGSSTEDVSASGQVI
;
A
#
# COMPACT_ATOMS: atom_id res chain seq x y z
N PRO A 1 25.28 -21.28 114.02
CA PRO A 1 24.76 -22.62 114.23
C PRO A 1 24.19 -23.22 112.94
N ARG A 2 24.70 -24.36 112.73
CA ARG A 2 24.02 -25.58 112.24
C ARG A 2 23.47 -25.57 110.79
N GLN A 3 24.09 -26.35 110.00
CA GLN A 3 23.82 -27.75 109.62
C GLN A 3 22.96 -27.78 108.36
N ARG A 4 23.03 -28.61 107.42
CA ARG A 4 23.66 -29.98 107.21
C ARG A 4 23.52 -30.26 105.73
N TYR A 5 24.50 -30.84 105.11
CA TYR A 5 24.53 -32.12 104.37
C TYR A 5 23.26 -32.52 103.58
N GLU A 6 23.41 -32.83 102.34
CA GLU A 6 23.26 -34.19 101.76
C GLU A 6 23.35 -34.03 100.24
N ALA A 7 24.29 -34.57 99.65
CA ALA A 7 24.53 -35.95 99.24
C ALA A 7 24.26 -36.08 97.71
N ASP A 8 25.31 -36.32 97.04
CA ASP A 8 25.48 -37.23 95.89
C ASP A 8 24.21 -37.78 95.23
N ARG A 9 24.01 -37.48 93.96
CA ARG A 9 23.60 -38.45 92.96
C ARG A 9 24.37 -38.25 91.66
N VAL A 10 25.37 -39.11 91.55
CA VAL A 10 26.00 -39.39 90.26
C VAL A 10 24.97 -40.02 89.33
N ILE A 11 24.61 -39.33 88.25
CA ILE A 11 23.84 -39.91 87.14
C ILE A 11 24.85 -40.35 86.07
N PRO A 12 24.86 -41.62 85.66
CA PRO A 12 25.82 -42.09 84.65
C PRO A 12 25.54 -41.50 83.27
N ALA A 13 26.57 -41.07 82.65
CA ALA A 13 26.58 -40.59 81.20
C ALA A 13 26.11 -41.73 80.30
N THR A 14 24.88 -41.60 79.77
CA THR A 14 24.43 -42.42 78.65
C THR A 14 25.21 -42.04 77.42
N ARG A 15 26.05 -42.92 77.02
CA ARG A 15 26.87 -42.92 75.82
C ARG A 15 25.94 -43.09 74.61
N ASP A 16 25.51 -41.97 74.03
CA ASP A 16 24.74 -41.99 72.78
C ASP A 16 25.72 -42.24 71.63
N LYS A 17 25.80 -43.50 71.23
CA LYS A 17 26.48 -43.97 70.04
C LYS A 17 25.51 -43.83 68.83
N ASN A 18 25.53 -42.70 68.20
CA ASN A 18 24.96 -42.66 66.86
C ASN A 18 25.93 -41.91 65.91
N PRO A 19 26.77 -42.59 65.13
CA PRO A 19 27.58 -42.01 64.13
C PRO A 19 26.65 -41.69 62.89
N ARG A 20 26.03 -40.53 62.88
CA ARG A 20 25.47 -40.03 61.65
C ARG A 20 26.65 -39.87 60.66
N THR A 21 26.79 -40.83 59.78
CA THR A 21 27.64 -40.78 58.61
C THR A 21 27.15 -39.64 57.72
N GLY A 22 27.70 -38.46 57.95
CA GLY A 22 27.62 -37.37 57.05
C GLY A 22 28.31 -37.77 55.76
N LYS A 23 27.54 -38.11 54.75
CA LYS A 23 28.10 -38.24 53.35
C LYS A 23 28.79 -36.94 53.00
N PRO A 24 30.01 -36.95 52.47
CA PRO A 24 30.76 -35.75 52.27
C PRO A 24 30.09 -34.85 51.25
N ALA A 25 29.89 -33.57 51.58
CA ALA A 25 29.29 -32.53 50.76
C ALA A 25 30.01 -32.33 49.39
N VAL A 26 31.21 -32.89 49.24
CA VAL A 26 32.04 -32.87 48.04
C VAL A 26 31.42 -33.62 46.84
N SER A 27 30.57 -34.63 47.08
CA SER A 27 29.93 -35.40 45.98
C SER A 27 28.79 -34.63 45.32
N GLN A 28 28.06 -33.80 46.03
CA GLN A 28 26.97 -32.98 45.48
C GLN A 28 27.49 -31.82 44.58
N GLN A 29 28.60 -31.21 44.97
CA GLN A 29 29.23 -30.16 44.15
C GLN A 29 29.75 -30.68 42.80
N LYS A 30 30.33 -31.89 42.75
CA LYS A 30 30.81 -32.52 41.51
C LYS A 30 29.63 -32.85 40.56
N THR A 31 28.52 -33.37 41.07
CA THR A 31 27.34 -33.67 40.25
C THR A 31 26.63 -32.40 39.76
N MET A 32 26.61 -31.34 40.56
CA MET A 32 26.02 -30.07 40.20
C MET A 32 26.84 -29.37 39.10
N ARG A 33 28.16 -29.33 39.21
CA ARG A 33 29.06 -28.82 38.16
C ARG A 33 28.89 -29.60 36.84
N ARG A 34 28.80 -30.92 36.89
CA ARG A 34 28.59 -31.75 35.70
C ARG A 34 27.24 -31.44 35.02
N ARG A 35 26.17 -31.23 35.78
CA ARG A 35 24.85 -30.83 35.26
C ARG A 35 24.90 -29.45 34.62
N VAL A 36 25.58 -28.49 35.24
CA VAL A 36 25.76 -27.15 34.70
C VAL A 36 26.55 -27.20 33.38
N HIS A 37 27.64 -27.99 33.31
CA HIS A 37 28.39 -28.14 32.06
C HIS A 37 27.56 -28.82 30.95
N VAL A 38 26.73 -29.82 31.27
CA VAL A 38 25.85 -30.47 30.29
C VAL A 38 24.83 -29.49 29.75
N VAL A 39 24.18 -28.70 30.63
CA VAL A 39 23.23 -27.65 30.18
C VAL A 39 23.91 -26.58 29.39
N ALA A 40 25.07 -26.12 29.82
CA ALA A 40 25.86 -25.12 29.09
C ALA A 40 26.31 -25.64 27.71
N SER A 41 26.74 -26.92 27.63
CA SER A 41 27.09 -27.51 26.33
C SER A 41 25.88 -27.67 25.42
N LEU A 42 24.71 -28.04 25.96
CA LEU A 42 23.47 -28.13 25.19
C LEU A 42 23.08 -26.74 24.61
N LEU A 43 23.13 -25.71 25.45
CA LEU A 43 22.85 -24.32 25.03
C LEU A 43 23.83 -23.85 23.95
N LEU A 44 25.12 -24.18 24.09
CA LEU A 44 26.14 -23.85 23.12
C LEU A 44 25.86 -24.54 21.77
N VAL A 45 25.49 -25.81 21.76
CA VAL A 45 25.12 -26.55 20.54
C VAL A 45 23.90 -25.93 19.88
N VAL A 46 22.87 -25.58 20.65
CA VAL A 46 21.67 -24.89 20.12
C VAL A 46 22.06 -23.54 19.52
N MET A 47 22.89 -22.77 20.20
CA MET A 47 23.36 -21.47 19.72
C MET A 47 24.18 -21.58 18.43
N LEU A 48 25.06 -22.57 18.33
CA LEU A 48 25.81 -22.86 17.13
C LEU A 48 24.92 -23.30 15.97
N ALA A 49 23.90 -24.11 16.23
CA ALA A 49 22.90 -24.51 15.23
C ALA A 49 22.12 -23.30 14.71
N TRP A 50 21.73 -22.37 15.59
CA TRP A 50 21.07 -21.11 15.21
C TRP A 50 22.00 -20.20 14.38
N MET A 51 23.26 -20.06 14.78
CA MET A 51 24.24 -19.30 14.01
C MET A 51 24.47 -19.92 12.63
N GLY A 52 24.61 -21.25 12.55
CA GLY A 52 24.72 -21.95 11.25
C GLY A 52 23.49 -21.74 10.37
N ARG A 53 22.29 -21.77 10.97
CA ARG A 53 21.03 -21.48 10.26
C ARG A 53 20.96 -20.05 9.72
N LEU A 54 21.37 -19.07 10.55
CA LEU A 54 21.42 -17.66 10.13
C LEU A 54 22.45 -17.45 9.02
N ALA A 55 23.65 -18.03 9.17
CA ALA A 55 24.69 -17.95 8.12
C ALA A 55 24.20 -18.58 6.81
N TRP A 56 23.52 -19.71 6.87
CA TRP A 56 22.93 -20.34 5.70
C TRP A 56 21.92 -19.43 4.99
N VAL A 57 20.99 -18.84 5.75
CA VAL A 57 19.98 -17.90 5.20
C VAL A 57 20.66 -16.68 4.57
N GLN A 58 21.67 -16.11 5.22
CA GLN A 58 22.34 -14.92 4.71
C GLN A 58 23.20 -15.20 3.46
N ILE A 59 23.88 -16.35 3.41
CA ILE A 59 24.81 -16.67 2.32
C ILE A 59 24.05 -17.26 1.12
N VAL A 60 23.10 -18.19 1.37
CA VAL A 60 22.41 -18.91 0.30
C VAL A 60 21.18 -18.16 -0.20
N TRP A 61 20.37 -17.62 0.73
CA TRP A 61 19.11 -16.94 0.36
C TRP A 61 19.22 -15.42 0.35
N GLY A 62 20.26 -14.87 0.97
CA GLY A 62 20.47 -13.42 1.06
C GLY A 62 20.43 -12.70 -0.27
N PRO A 63 21.19 -13.12 -1.29
CA PRO A 63 21.17 -12.49 -2.62
C PRO A 63 19.80 -12.53 -3.29
N ASP A 64 19.11 -13.68 -3.22
CA ASP A 64 17.79 -13.85 -3.82
C ASP A 64 16.72 -13.00 -3.11
N LEU A 65 16.77 -12.96 -1.78
CA LEU A 65 15.88 -12.13 -0.97
C LEU A 65 16.16 -10.63 -1.18
N ALA A 66 17.43 -10.25 -1.32
CA ALA A 66 17.82 -8.87 -1.61
C ALA A 66 17.33 -8.43 -3.01
N ALA A 67 17.46 -9.31 -4.01
CA ALA A 67 16.94 -9.05 -5.36
C ALA A 67 15.41 -8.90 -5.37
N LYS A 68 14.70 -9.77 -4.66
CA LYS A 68 13.23 -9.66 -4.52
C LYS A 68 12.82 -8.39 -3.78
N ALA A 69 13.53 -8.03 -2.71
CA ALA A 69 13.26 -6.80 -1.98
C ALA A 69 13.55 -5.55 -2.82
N ALA A 70 14.60 -5.56 -3.65
CA ALA A 70 14.87 -4.48 -4.60
C ALA A 70 13.76 -4.38 -5.64
N ALA A 71 13.35 -5.51 -6.24
CA ALA A 71 12.27 -5.54 -7.22
C ALA A 71 10.92 -5.07 -6.66
N GLN A 72 10.67 -5.24 -5.36
CA GLN A 72 9.45 -4.73 -4.71
C GLN A 72 9.51 -3.23 -4.43
N ARG A 73 10.70 -2.65 -4.29
CA ARG A 73 10.89 -1.22 -4.05
C ARG A 73 11.01 -0.41 -5.33
N THR A 74 11.49 -1.03 -6.39
CA THR A 74 11.72 -0.36 -7.66
C THR A 74 10.44 -0.36 -8.48
N ARG A 75 9.96 0.83 -8.82
CA ARG A 75 8.86 1.04 -9.78
C ARG A 75 9.43 1.57 -11.07
N VAL A 76 9.05 0.95 -12.17
CA VAL A 76 9.39 1.43 -13.51
C VAL A 76 8.15 2.12 -14.06
N TYR A 77 8.29 3.40 -14.36
CA TYR A 77 7.27 4.19 -15.05
C TYR A 77 7.68 4.30 -16.52
N ILE A 78 6.74 4.01 -17.40
CA ILE A 78 6.91 4.23 -18.83
C ILE A 78 6.43 5.65 -19.13
N ASP A 79 7.32 6.48 -19.61
CA ASP A 79 7.04 7.84 -20.03
C ASP A 79 6.67 7.78 -21.52
N THR A 80 5.37 7.72 -21.81
CA THR A 80 4.88 7.52 -23.16
C THR A 80 5.22 8.73 -24.03
N ALA A 81 5.91 8.48 -25.12
CA ALA A 81 6.27 9.52 -26.08
C ALA A 81 5.02 10.17 -26.66
N GLY A 82 5.02 11.51 -26.71
CA GLY A 82 3.98 12.25 -27.43
C GLY A 82 4.08 11.98 -28.92
N ARG A 83 2.98 11.57 -29.56
CA ARG A 83 2.94 11.37 -31.01
C ARG A 83 3.27 12.67 -31.75
N GLY A 84 4.20 12.60 -32.69
CA GLY A 84 4.71 13.75 -33.48
C GLY A 84 3.61 14.54 -34.21
N GLU A 85 3.83 15.81 -34.35
CA GLU A 85 2.92 16.71 -35.11
C GLU A 85 3.01 16.46 -36.63
N ILE A 86 1.88 16.63 -37.31
CA ILE A 86 1.85 16.66 -38.75
C ILE A 86 1.59 18.12 -39.16
N LEU A 87 2.52 18.69 -39.92
CA LEU A 87 2.48 20.06 -40.36
C LEU A 87 2.28 20.10 -41.88
N ASP A 88 1.68 21.17 -42.36
CA ASP A 88 1.70 21.47 -43.79
C ASP A 88 3.04 22.12 -44.20
N ARG A 89 3.19 22.47 -45.50
CA ARG A 89 4.40 23.09 -46.00
C ARG A 89 4.67 24.50 -45.43
N ASP A 90 3.64 25.16 -44.91
CA ASP A 90 3.69 26.49 -44.32
C ASP A 90 3.86 26.43 -42.79
N GLY A 91 4.01 25.22 -42.20
CA GLY A 91 4.19 24.99 -40.79
C GLY A 91 2.92 25.01 -39.95
N GLN A 92 1.74 25.01 -40.61
CA GLN A 92 0.47 24.94 -39.88
C GLN A 92 0.19 23.51 -39.42
N ARG A 93 -0.34 23.36 -38.19
CA ARG A 93 -0.66 22.07 -37.62
C ARG A 93 -1.88 21.45 -38.28
N LEU A 94 -1.68 20.30 -38.92
CA LEU A 94 -2.74 19.46 -39.46
C LEU A 94 -3.21 18.40 -38.44
N ALA A 95 -2.28 17.87 -37.66
CA ALA A 95 -2.57 17.02 -36.51
C ALA A 95 -1.50 17.21 -35.43
N TYR A 96 -1.91 17.25 -34.17
CA TYR A 96 -1.02 17.34 -33.03
C TYR A 96 -1.58 16.59 -31.85
N THR A 97 -0.71 16.21 -30.90
CA THR A 97 -1.11 15.54 -29.68
C THR A 97 -1.18 16.53 -28.54
N MET A 98 -2.31 16.54 -27.85
CA MET A 98 -2.55 17.32 -26.64
C MET A 98 -2.51 16.39 -25.45
N ARG A 99 -1.86 16.81 -24.36
CA ARG A 99 -1.91 16.12 -23.10
C ARG A 99 -3.20 16.46 -22.37
N ALA A 100 -3.90 15.46 -21.92
CA ALA A 100 -5.07 15.59 -21.08
C ALA A 100 -4.98 14.53 -19.97
N ARG A 101 -5.91 14.58 -19.04
CA ARG A 101 -6.07 13.52 -18.04
C ARG A 101 -7.49 13.01 -18.02
N SER A 102 -7.62 11.75 -17.63
CA SER A 102 -8.90 11.13 -17.31
C SER A 102 -9.01 10.98 -15.81
N LEU A 103 -10.13 11.42 -15.24
CA LEU A 103 -10.46 11.12 -13.86
C LEU A 103 -10.96 9.69 -13.78
N THR A 104 -10.29 8.89 -12.99
CA THR A 104 -10.57 7.46 -12.84
C THR A 104 -10.76 7.08 -11.38
N VAL A 105 -11.44 5.99 -11.13
CA VAL A 105 -11.72 5.49 -9.79
C VAL A 105 -11.81 3.97 -9.78
N SER A 106 -11.49 3.35 -8.65
CA SER A 106 -11.88 1.98 -8.33
C SER A 106 -13.10 2.01 -7.41
N PRO A 107 -14.33 1.86 -7.93
CA PRO A 107 -15.54 2.11 -7.14
C PRO A 107 -15.67 1.18 -5.93
N THR A 108 -15.34 -0.10 -6.09
CA THR A 108 -15.40 -1.06 -4.98
C THR A 108 -14.42 -0.69 -3.88
N ARG A 109 -13.19 -0.39 -4.23
CA ARG A 109 -12.15 -0.01 -3.28
C ARG A 109 -12.45 1.34 -2.61
N LEU A 110 -12.91 2.33 -3.37
CA LEU A 110 -13.31 3.64 -2.84
C LEU A 110 -14.38 3.49 -1.76
N ARG A 111 -15.45 2.73 -2.04
CA ARG A 111 -16.52 2.52 -1.06
C ARG A 111 -16.03 1.83 0.20
N ASP A 112 -15.14 0.84 0.07
CA ASP A 112 -14.56 0.15 1.22
C ASP A 112 -13.68 1.09 2.07
N GLU A 113 -12.85 1.90 1.43
CA GLU A 113 -11.98 2.88 2.09
C GLU A 113 -12.81 3.97 2.80
N LEU A 114 -13.80 4.56 2.12
CA LEU A 114 -14.69 5.57 2.72
C LEU A 114 -15.48 4.98 3.89
N ARG A 115 -16.03 3.78 3.75
CA ARG A 115 -16.76 3.12 4.83
C ARG A 115 -15.89 2.85 6.06
N GLN A 116 -14.63 2.45 5.84
CA GLN A 116 -13.68 2.28 6.94
C GLN A 116 -13.33 3.61 7.60
N GLN A 117 -13.12 4.66 6.83
CA GLN A 117 -12.85 6.00 7.35
C GLN A 117 -14.02 6.51 8.19
N GLU A 118 -15.25 6.48 7.66
CA GLU A 118 -16.45 6.89 8.40
C GLU A 118 -16.64 6.07 9.69
N LYS A 119 -16.34 4.77 9.67
CA LYS A 119 -16.37 3.92 10.86
C LYS A 119 -15.35 4.36 11.91
N LEU A 120 -14.11 4.68 11.50
CA LEU A 120 -13.06 5.15 12.42
C LEU A 120 -13.42 6.50 13.05
N GLU A 121 -14.04 7.40 12.28
CA GLU A 121 -14.50 8.70 12.76
C GLU A 121 -15.71 8.55 13.71
N ALA A 122 -16.66 7.66 13.35
CA ALA A 122 -17.89 7.46 14.11
C ALA A 122 -17.70 6.71 15.43
N VAL A 123 -16.75 5.76 15.51
CA VAL A 123 -16.61 4.81 16.65
C VAL A 123 -16.46 5.50 18.00
N ASN A 124 -15.89 6.71 18.05
CA ASN A 124 -15.68 7.50 19.25
C ASN A 124 -16.80 8.50 19.52
N THR A 125 -17.84 8.54 18.69
CA THR A 125 -18.99 9.44 18.90
C THR A 125 -20.06 8.79 19.78
N ALA A 126 -20.65 9.57 20.68
CA ALA A 126 -21.73 9.07 21.54
C ALA A 126 -22.97 8.67 20.72
N GLU A 127 -23.17 9.29 19.56
CA GLU A 127 -24.27 9.00 18.64
C GLU A 127 -24.14 7.57 18.10
N TYR A 128 -23.01 7.22 17.54
CA TYR A 128 -22.77 5.88 16.95
C TYR A 128 -22.73 4.78 18.00
N ALA A 129 -22.06 5.05 19.15
CA ALA A 129 -21.91 4.06 20.24
C ALA A 129 -23.25 3.71 20.92
N GLY A 130 -24.25 4.59 20.85
CA GLY A 130 -25.61 4.36 21.38
C GLY A 130 -26.55 3.60 20.45
N LEU A 131 -26.15 3.33 19.21
CA LEU A 131 -26.97 2.66 18.22
C LEU A 131 -26.92 1.13 18.37
N ALA A 132 -28.04 0.46 18.06
CA ALA A 132 -28.07 -0.98 17.86
C ALA A 132 -27.23 -1.37 16.62
N PRO A 133 -26.71 -2.62 16.53
CA PRO A 133 -25.84 -3.05 15.43
C PRO A 133 -26.41 -2.78 14.03
N ASP A 134 -27.70 -3.05 13.81
CA ASP A 134 -28.36 -2.81 12.52
C ASP A 134 -28.47 -1.30 12.20
N ALA A 135 -28.66 -0.48 13.24
CA ALA A 135 -28.69 0.96 13.10
C ALA A 135 -27.29 1.57 12.85
N GLN A 136 -26.24 0.95 13.39
CA GLN A 136 -24.86 1.32 13.11
C GLN A 136 -24.50 1.09 11.64
N GLU A 137 -24.95 -0.02 11.06
CA GLU A 137 -24.72 -0.33 9.66
C GLU A 137 -25.43 0.70 8.75
N SER A 138 -26.71 0.95 9.02
CA SER A 138 -27.50 1.98 8.30
C SER A 138 -26.89 3.38 8.43
N PHE A 139 -26.32 3.73 9.60
CA PHE A 139 -25.63 5.00 9.82
C PHE A 139 -24.41 5.13 8.90
N LEU A 140 -23.59 4.08 8.81
CA LEU A 140 -22.40 4.08 7.94
C LEU A 140 -22.78 4.12 6.46
N ASP A 141 -23.86 3.42 6.06
CA ASP A 141 -24.34 3.45 4.67
C ASP A 141 -24.87 4.84 4.28
N ASN A 142 -25.54 5.54 5.19
CA ASN A 142 -25.98 6.91 4.96
C ASN A 142 -24.77 7.85 4.80
N LYS A 143 -23.78 7.74 5.69
CA LYS A 143 -22.55 8.54 5.60
C LYS A 143 -21.79 8.28 4.30
N LEU A 144 -21.66 7.03 3.90
CA LEU A 144 -21.06 6.66 2.62
C LEU A 144 -21.82 7.30 1.45
N ASN A 145 -23.15 7.22 1.44
CA ASN A 145 -23.95 7.86 0.41
C ASN A 145 -23.80 9.38 0.38
N ASP A 146 -23.70 10.04 1.54
CA ASP A 146 -23.43 11.48 1.63
C ASP A 146 -22.10 11.83 0.96
N ARG A 147 -21.03 11.07 1.23
CA ARG A 147 -19.72 11.26 0.60
C ARG A 147 -19.76 11.04 -0.91
N LEU A 148 -20.42 9.98 -1.37
CA LEU A 148 -20.55 9.73 -2.80
C LEU A 148 -21.37 10.84 -3.49
N THR A 149 -22.37 11.39 -2.83
CA THR A 149 -23.17 12.51 -3.35
C THR A 149 -22.31 13.78 -3.44
N GLU A 150 -21.51 14.07 -2.40
CA GLU A 150 -20.57 15.20 -2.40
C GLU A 150 -19.59 15.12 -3.58
N MET A 151 -19.07 13.91 -3.87
CA MET A 151 -18.20 13.69 -5.01
C MET A 151 -18.93 13.84 -6.34
N ALA A 152 -20.12 13.24 -6.45
CA ALA A 152 -20.92 13.27 -7.67
C ALA A 152 -21.37 14.68 -8.06
N ASP A 153 -21.67 15.54 -7.09
CA ASP A 153 -22.04 16.93 -7.33
C ASP A 153 -20.82 17.85 -7.48
N GLY A 154 -19.77 17.57 -6.72
CA GLY A 154 -18.56 18.39 -6.69
C GLY A 154 -17.75 18.32 -7.96
N ILE A 155 -17.58 17.14 -8.54
CA ILE A 155 -16.76 16.95 -9.76
C ILE A 155 -17.30 17.74 -10.95
N PRO A 156 -18.59 17.63 -11.35
CA PRO A 156 -19.12 18.43 -12.47
C PRO A 156 -19.05 19.94 -12.20
N LYS A 157 -19.23 20.35 -10.96
CA LYS A 157 -19.15 21.76 -10.57
C LYS A 157 -17.73 22.31 -10.76
N MET A 158 -16.70 21.58 -10.28
CA MET A 158 -15.31 22.01 -10.46
C MET A 158 -14.92 22.09 -11.94
N LEU A 159 -15.33 21.11 -12.76
CA LEU A 159 -15.10 21.14 -14.20
C LEU A 159 -15.74 22.37 -14.86
N LYS A 160 -16.97 22.68 -14.49
CA LYS A 160 -17.70 23.85 -14.99
C LYS A 160 -17.05 25.16 -14.56
N ASP A 161 -16.62 25.25 -13.28
CA ASP A 161 -15.94 26.43 -12.73
C ASP A 161 -14.59 26.69 -13.42
N ALA A 162 -13.91 25.61 -13.85
CA ALA A 162 -12.70 25.66 -14.66
C ALA A 162 -12.97 25.96 -16.16
N GLY A 163 -14.23 26.11 -16.56
CA GLY A 163 -14.59 26.38 -17.95
C GLY A 163 -14.42 25.18 -18.89
N ILE A 164 -14.33 23.97 -18.33
CA ILE A 164 -14.21 22.74 -19.13
C ILE A 164 -15.60 22.24 -19.46
N ASP A 165 -15.87 22.14 -20.77
CA ASP A 165 -17.05 21.47 -21.26
C ASP A 165 -16.84 19.94 -21.16
N ALA A 166 -17.27 19.35 -20.06
CA ALA A 166 -17.17 17.91 -19.85
C ALA A 166 -18.25 17.11 -20.61
N GLY A 167 -18.97 17.77 -21.54
CA GLY A 167 -20.09 17.19 -22.27
C GLY A 167 -21.28 16.92 -21.35
N ASP A 168 -21.96 15.80 -21.58
CA ASP A 168 -23.14 15.39 -20.78
C ASP A 168 -22.79 14.77 -19.42
N VAL A 169 -21.61 15.07 -18.84
CA VAL A 169 -21.23 14.52 -17.52
C VAL A 169 -22.01 15.24 -16.43
N ASP A 170 -23.05 14.60 -15.94
CA ASP A 170 -23.89 15.07 -14.83
C ASP A 170 -23.62 14.28 -13.55
N SER A 171 -24.16 14.77 -12.44
CA SER A 171 -24.03 14.15 -11.13
C SER A 171 -24.58 12.72 -11.10
N ASP A 172 -25.65 12.44 -11.83
CA ASP A 172 -26.28 11.11 -11.84
C ASP A 172 -25.37 10.08 -12.52
N GLN A 173 -24.74 10.43 -13.65
CA GLN A 173 -23.79 9.55 -14.33
C GLN A 173 -22.55 9.28 -13.50
N ILE A 174 -22.02 10.29 -12.78
CA ILE A 174 -20.90 10.10 -11.87
C ILE A 174 -21.33 9.20 -10.71
N MET A 175 -22.50 9.42 -10.13
CA MET A 175 -23.03 8.60 -9.06
C MET A 175 -23.18 7.13 -9.48
N ASP A 176 -23.70 6.87 -10.67
CA ASP A 176 -23.85 5.51 -11.21
C ASP A 176 -22.48 4.81 -11.32
N LYS A 177 -21.45 5.52 -11.82
CA LYS A 177 -20.10 5.01 -11.91
C LYS A 177 -19.46 4.77 -10.53
N LEU A 178 -19.67 5.66 -9.55
CA LEU A 178 -19.18 5.51 -8.18
C LEU A 178 -19.82 4.32 -7.45
N ARG A 179 -21.06 3.96 -7.82
CA ARG A 179 -21.80 2.80 -7.29
C ARG A 179 -21.56 1.52 -8.06
N ALA A 180 -20.90 1.55 -9.22
CA ALA A 180 -20.66 0.37 -10.03
C ALA A 180 -19.89 -0.70 -9.25
N ASP A 181 -20.13 -1.97 -9.53
CA ASP A 181 -19.42 -3.09 -8.94
C ASP A 181 -18.24 -3.51 -9.83
N THR A 182 -17.34 -2.55 -10.05
CA THR A 182 -16.15 -2.68 -10.91
C THR A 182 -14.92 -2.25 -10.16
N GLN A 183 -13.75 -2.72 -10.66
CA GLN A 183 -12.44 -2.36 -10.11
C GLN A 183 -11.85 -1.09 -10.76
N TYR A 184 -12.42 -0.65 -11.87
CA TYR A 184 -11.94 0.50 -12.61
C TYR A 184 -13.07 1.13 -13.41
N GLU A 185 -13.28 2.43 -13.21
CA GLU A 185 -14.22 3.26 -13.96
C GLU A 185 -13.57 4.58 -14.36
N VAL A 186 -13.90 5.05 -15.55
CA VAL A 186 -13.51 6.38 -16.01
C VAL A 186 -14.67 7.33 -15.78
N LEU A 187 -14.52 8.24 -14.83
CA LEU A 187 -15.53 9.24 -14.51
C LEU A 187 -15.67 10.27 -15.62
N VAL A 188 -14.55 10.93 -15.93
CA VAL A 188 -14.50 11.99 -16.96
C VAL A 188 -13.23 11.83 -17.78
N ARG A 189 -13.34 12.04 -19.09
CA ARG A 189 -12.21 12.04 -20.04
C ARG A 189 -11.88 13.45 -20.47
N ASN A 190 -10.67 13.62 -21.02
CA ASN A 190 -10.25 14.85 -21.69
C ASN A 190 -10.26 16.08 -20.76
N VAL A 191 -9.92 15.89 -19.50
CA VAL A 191 -9.82 16.95 -18.50
C VAL A 191 -8.45 17.62 -18.63
N ASP A 192 -8.41 18.93 -18.44
CA ASP A 192 -7.15 19.68 -18.33
C ASP A 192 -6.27 19.05 -17.22
N PRO A 193 -4.95 18.87 -17.45
CA PRO A 193 -4.07 18.21 -16.50
C PRO A 193 -4.09 18.82 -15.09
N ASP A 194 -4.10 20.15 -15.00
CA ASP A 194 -4.03 20.85 -13.71
C ASP A 194 -5.36 20.71 -12.94
N VAL A 195 -6.48 20.84 -13.66
CA VAL A 195 -7.83 20.67 -13.07
C VAL A 195 -8.06 19.22 -12.63
N ALA A 196 -7.59 18.24 -13.41
CA ALA A 196 -7.72 16.83 -13.03
C ALA A 196 -6.94 16.50 -11.76
N VAL A 197 -5.74 17.10 -11.59
CA VAL A 197 -4.96 16.95 -10.35
C VAL A 197 -5.69 17.59 -9.18
N GLU A 198 -6.17 18.83 -9.31
CA GLU A 198 -6.92 19.52 -8.28
C GLU A 198 -8.13 18.72 -7.80
N ILE A 199 -8.91 18.16 -8.74
CA ILE A 199 -10.07 17.29 -8.41
C ILE A 199 -9.61 16.02 -7.68
N SER A 200 -8.51 15.37 -8.14
CA SER A 200 -8.01 14.14 -7.50
C SER A 200 -7.42 14.38 -6.10
N GLU A 201 -6.90 15.58 -5.83
CA GLU A 201 -6.43 15.98 -4.51
C GLU A 201 -7.59 16.31 -3.56
N GLN A 202 -8.66 16.90 -4.09
CA GLN A 202 -9.84 17.25 -3.29
C GLN A 202 -10.67 16.02 -2.91
N PHE A 203 -10.83 15.06 -3.82
CA PHE A 203 -11.63 13.86 -3.61
C PHE A 203 -10.73 12.62 -3.50
N HIS A 204 -10.52 12.17 -2.27
CA HIS A 204 -9.72 10.98 -2.00
C HIS A 204 -10.24 9.74 -2.76
N GLY A 205 -9.30 8.95 -3.29
CA GLY A 205 -9.62 7.72 -4.02
C GLY A 205 -9.85 7.90 -5.53
N LEU A 206 -9.76 9.14 -6.03
CA LEU A 206 -9.69 9.43 -7.46
C LEU A 206 -8.24 9.44 -7.94
N ALA A 207 -8.03 9.02 -9.18
CA ALA A 207 -6.77 9.15 -9.88
C ALA A 207 -6.94 10.03 -11.13
N ALA A 208 -5.88 10.73 -11.49
CA ALA A 208 -5.80 11.55 -12.69
C ALA A 208 -4.83 10.88 -13.67
N ASP A 209 -5.33 9.92 -14.45
CA ASP A 209 -4.53 9.14 -15.40
C ASP A 209 -4.19 9.97 -16.63
N GLU A 210 -2.92 9.94 -17.04
CA GLU A 210 -2.48 10.64 -18.23
C GLU A 210 -3.10 10.05 -19.49
N GLN A 211 -3.57 10.93 -20.37
CA GLN A 211 -4.15 10.58 -21.65
C GLN A 211 -3.59 11.48 -22.73
N GLN A 212 -3.29 10.91 -23.87
CA GLN A 212 -2.90 11.65 -25.07
C GLN A 212 -4.08 11.70 -26.02
N ILE A 213 -4.42 12.92 -26.46
CA ILE A 213 -5.52 13.15 -27.38
C ILE A 213 -4.96 13.67 -28.69
N ARG A 214 -5.28 12.99 -29.79
CA ARG A 214 -4.94 13.45 -31.12
C ARG A 214 -5.96 14.48 -31.61
N GLN A 215 -5.51 15.70 -31.83
CA GLN A 215 -6.33 16.81 -32.34
C GLN A 215 -6.11 17.06 -33.83
N TYR A 216 -7.21 17.30 -34.54
CA TYR A 216 -7.23 17.62 -35.94
C TYR A 216 -7.93 19.00 -36.12
N PRO A 217 -7.19 20.12 -36.12
CA PRO A 217 -7.77 21.48 -36.11
C PRO A 217 -8.70 21.77 -37.28
N ASN A 218 -8.42 21.14 -38.42
CA ASN A 218 -9.20 21.31 -39.64
C ASN A 218 -10.43 20.36 -39.72
N GLY A 219 -10.73 19.65 -38.63
CA GLY A 219 -11.87 18.74 -38.58
C GLY A 219 -11.82 17.64 -39.64
N SER A 220 -12.92 17.41 -40.32
CA SER A 220 -13.04 16.36 -41.32
C SER A 220 -12.39 16.71 -42.68
N ILE A 221 -11.81 17.91 -42.82
CA ILE A 221 -11.10 18.28 -44.03
C ILE A 221 -9.90 17.40 -44.24
N ALA A 222 -9.87 16.67 -45.34
CA ALA A 222 -8.85 15.67 -45.64
C ALA A 222 -8.75 14.49 -44.68
N GLU A 223 -9.78 14.18 -43.92
CA GLU A 223 -9.80 13.06 -42.97
C GLU A 223 -9.38 11.72 -43.61
N ASN A 224 -9.79 11.47 -44.85
CA ASN A 224 -9.39 10.28 -45.61
C ASN A 224 -7.90 10.25 -45.98
N VAL A 225 -7.26 11.41 -46.08
CA VAL A 225 -5.83 11.55 -46.39
C VAL A 225 -5.01 11.52 -45.10
N MET A 226 -5.42 12.29 -44.11
CA MET A 226 -4.77 12.38 -42.82
C MET A 226 -4.89 11.07 -42.05
N GLY A 227 -6.06 10.49 -42.06
CA GLY A 227 -6.35 9.27 -41.27
C GLY A 227 -6.73 9.58 -39.85
N LYS A 228 -6.79 8.51 -39.04
CA LYS A 228 -7.07 8.59 -37.63
C LYS A 228 -6.16 7.64 -36.84
N VAL A 229 -6.00 7.92 -35.55
CA VAL A 229 -5.35 7.05 -34.60
C VAL A 229 -6.40 6.28 -33.78
N SER A 230 -6.01 5.09 -33.31
CA SER A 230 -6.76 4.33 -32.32
C SER A 230 -6.70 5.00 -30.94
N MET A 231 -7.45 4.47 -29.98
CA MET A 231 -7.34 4.90 -28.57
C MET A 231 -5.95 4.68 -27.99
N ASP A 232 -5.21 3.69 -28.52
CA ASP A 232 -3.84 3.38 -28.12
C ASP A 232 -2.78 4.21 -28.86
N GLY A 233 -3.20 5.21 -29.64
CA GLY A 233 -2.32 6.12 -30.37
C GLY A 233 -1.72 5.56 -31.66
N GLN A 234 -2.11 4.35 -32.13
CA GLN A 234 -1.64 3.77 -33.39
C GLN A 234 -2.38 4.34 -34.60
N GLY A 235 -1.66 4.67 -35.66
CA GLY A 235 -2.24 5.08 -36.93
C GLY A 235 -3.05 3.97 -37.58
N GLN A 236 -4.34 4.21 -37.85
CA GLN A 236 -5.26 3.22 -38.40
C GLN A 236 -5.31 3.25 -39.94
N PHE A 237 -5.29 4.40 -40.51
CA PHE A 237 -5.29 4.60 -41.97
C PHE A 237 -4.72 5.99 -42.34
N GLY A 238 -4.59 6.27 -43.65
CA GLY A 238 -4.09 7.53 -44.16
C GLY A 238 -2.62 7.81 -43.81
N PHE A 239 -2.28 9.09 -43.72
CA PHE A 239 -0.94 9.54 -43.37
C PHE A 239 -0.52 9.12 -41.97
N GLU A 240 -1.47 9.09 -41.03
CA GLU A 240 -1.23 8.60 -39.66
C GLU A 240 -0.70 7.15 -39.63
N ALA A 241 -1.26 6.28 -40.49
CA ALA A 241 -0.80 4.88 -40.58
C ALA A 241 0.52 4.77 -41.37
N SER A 242 0.66 5.50 -42.45
CA SER A 242 1.88 5.43 -43.30
C SER A 242 3.11 6.01 -42.59
N GLY A 243 2.92 7.02 -41.75
CA GLY A 243 3.96 7.67 -40.94
C GLY A 243 4.09 7.14 -39.54
N ASP A 244 3.40 6.06 -39.18
CA ASP A 244 3.24 5.61 -37.80
C ASP A 244 4.59 5.38 -37.07
N THR A 245 5.54 4.72 -37.70
CA THR A 245 6.88 4.46 -37.15
C THR A 245 7.67 5.72 -36.81
N THR A 246 7.41 6.81 -37.53
CA THR A 246 8.08 8.11 -37.33
C THR A 246 7.32 8.96 -36.30
N LEU A 247 5.99 8.88 -36.35
CA LEU A 247 5.11 9.70 -35.51
C LEU A 247 5.00 9.18 -34.06
N THR A 248 5.07 7.89 -33.84
CA THR A 248 4.86 7.29 -32.50
C THR A 248 5.95 7.70 -31.49
N GLY A 249 7.18 7.99 -31.98
CA GLY A 249 8.28 8.33 -31.09
C GLY A 249 8.87 7.11 -30.39
N ILE A 250 9.65 7.34 -29.35
CA ILE A 250 10.28 6.30 -28.52
C ILE A 250 9.95 6.62 -27.06
N ASP A 251 9.29 5.67 -26.40
CA ASP A 251 8.94 5.82 -24.99
C ASP A 251 10.19 5.94 -24.12
N GLY A 252 10.13 6.83 -23.14
CA GLY A 252 11.08 6.92 -22.06
C GLY A 252 10.75 5.91 -20.96
N SER A 253 11.70 5.66 -20.08
CA SER A 253 11.45 4.93 -18.84
C SER A 253 12.15 5.62 -17.69
N SER A 254 11.43 5.86 -16.60
CA SER A 254 11.99 6.30 -15.35
C SER A 254 11.87 5.20 -14.31
N THR A 255 12.90 5.07 -13.48
CA THR A 255 12.95 4.07 -12.42
C THR A 255 13.05 4.80 -11.10
N GLU A 256 12.11 4.56 -10.22
CA GLU A 256 12.06 5.18 -8.91
C GLU A 256 12.07 4.11 -7.82
N ASP A 257 12.87 4.36 -6.78
CA ASP A 257 12.83 3.55 -5.59
C ASP A 257 11.82 4.14 -4.60
N VAL A 258 10.89 3.31 -4.15
CA VAL A 258 9.84 3.72 -3.21
C VAL A 258 10.00 3.03 -1.87
N SER A 259 9.71 3.78 -0.80
CA SER A 259 9.66 3.24 0.57
C SER A 259 8.46 2.30 0.75
N ALA A 260 8.40 1.61 1.89
CA ALA A 260 7.24 0.79 2.25
C ALA A 260 5.93 1.61 2.37
N SER A 261 6.03 2.92 2.59
CA SER A 261 4.89 3.86 2.62
C SER A 261 4.53 4.42 1.24
N GLY A 262 5.25 4.03 0.16
CA GLY A 262 5.00 4.50 -1.20
C GLY A 262 5.65 5.85 -1.55
N GLN A 263 6.46 6.43 -0.65
CA GLN A 263 7.19 7.66 -0.94
C GLN A 263 8.46 7.36 -1.73
N VAL A 264 8.78 8.20 -2.70
CA VAL A 264 10.04 8.15 -3.46
C VAL A 264 11.21 8.45 -2.53
N ILE A 265 12.26 7.62 -2.63
CA ILE A 265 13.47 7.73 -1.78
C ILE A 265 14.60 8.35 -2.58
#